data_85a20159ca5b5a2ac4aad2f9c88b88e4
#
_entry.id   85a20159ca5b5a2ac4aad2f9c88b88e4
#
_cell.length_a   1.000
_cell.length_b   1.000
_cell.length_c   1.000
_cell.angle_alpha   90.00
_cell.angle_beta   90.00
_cell.angle_gamma   90.00
#
_symmetry.space_group_name_H-M   'P 1'
#
loop_
_entity.id
_entity.type
_entity.pdbx_description
1 polymer ?
#
loop_
_entity_poly.entity_id
_entity_poly.type
_entity_poly.pdbx_seq_one_letter_code
_entity_poly.pdbx_strand_id
1 'polypeptide(L)'
;MIDIWGRPTSICTQRVLWACTELDLEYNLTLASATMGDQGHISRGHAPYGIVDTAAYQVMNPNSTVPMIKDGSYTLWESNAIVAYLAMEYGAKTLYQNDSRVFSRSIQWMAWTNEHLEPPLHTLVMELVRLAEALRSPEAVEPARTKIANW
;
A
#
# COMPACT_ATOMS: atom_id res chain seq x y z
N MET A 1 -11.04 6.39 -15.60
CA MET A 1 -11.34 5.45 -14.49
C MET A 1 -10.09 4.61 -14.25
N ILE A 2 -9.61 4.54 -13.02
CA ILE A 2 -8.36 3.86 -12.64
C ILE A 2 -8.68 2.41 -12.23
N ASP A 3 -8.01 1.44 -12.83
CA ASP A 3 -8.09 0.06 -12.34
C ASP A 3 -7.02 -0.16 -11.27
N ILE A 4 -7.41 -0.65 -10.12
CA ILE A 4 -6.55 -0.86 -8.95
C ILE A 4 -6.58 -2.33 -8.56
N TRP A 5 -5.42 -2.96 -8.42
CA TRP A 5 -5.26 -4.27 -7.79
C TRP A 5 -4.73 -4.08 -6.39
N GLY A 6 -5.50 -4.53 -5.41
CA GLY A 6 -5.16 -4.32 -4.01
C GLY A 6 -6.10 -5.01 -3.05
N ARG A 7 -5.89 -4.78 -1.76
CA ARG A 7 -6.80 -5.25 -0.71
C ARG A 7 -7.05 -4.13 0.31
N PRO A 8 -8.29 -3.99 0.81
CA PRO A 8 -8.66 -2.92 1.76
C PRO A 8 -7.87 -2.93 3.08
N THR A 9 -7.30 -4.07 3.47
CA THR A 9 -6.50 -4.22 4.71
C THR A 9 -5.01 -3.96 4.51
N SER A 10 -4.57 -3.62 3.29
CA SER A 10 -3.19 -3.19 3.04
C SER A 10 -3.08 -1.68 3.19
N ILE A 11 -2.21 -1.21 4.09
CA ILE A 11 -1.96 0.23 4.27
C ILE A 11 -1.48 0.89 2.97
N CYS A 12 -0.67 0.18 2.18
CA CYS A 12 -0.22 0.65 0.88
C CYS A 12 -1.37 0.81 -0.11
N THR A 13 -2.35 -0.12 -0.12
CA THR A 13 -3.56 0.01 -0.93
C THR A 13 -4.43 1.17 -0.42
N GLN A 14 -4.65 1.28 0.88
CA GLN A 14 -5.44 2.37 1.48
C GLN A 14 -4.90 3.75 1.10
N ARG A 15 -3.58 3.91 1.06
CA ARG A 15 -2.93 5.15 0.63
C ARG A 15 -3.33 5.55 -0.79
N VAL A 16 -3.39 4.61 -1.72
CA VAL A 16 -3.82 4.85 -3.11
C VAL A 16 -5.32 5.15 -3.19
N LEU A 17 -6.15 4.37 -2.47
CA LEU A 17 -7.59 4.61 -2.43
C LEU A 17 -7.91 5.99 -1.85
N TRP A 18 -7.19 6.40 -0.81
CA TRP A 18 -7.33 7.73 -0.22
C TRP A 18 -6.96 8.82 -1.23
N ALA A 19 -5.84 8.67 -1.93
CA ALA A 19 -5.45 9.62 -2.98
C ALA A 19 -6.51 9.73 -4.08
N CYS A 20 -7.11 8.62 -4.51
CA CYS A 20 -8.22 8.65 -5.46
C CYS A 20 -9.43 9.42 -4.89
N THR A 21 -9.75 9.24 -3.62
CA THR A 21 -10.85 9.96 -2.96
C THR A 21 -10.58 11.46 -2.88
N GLU A 22 -9.38 11.87 -2.48
CA GLU A 22 -8.98 13.28 -2.40
C GLU A 22 -8.98 13.99 -3.77
N LEU A 23 -8.80 13.21 -4.84
CA LEU A 23 -8.79 13.69 -6.22
C LEU A 23 -10.13 13.53 -6.95
N ASP A 24 -11.15 13.00 -6.27
CA ASP A 24 -12.48 12.69 -6.85
C ASP A 24 -12.38 11.78 -8.09
N LEU A 25 -11.49 10.78 -8.03
CA LEU A 25 -11.25 9.84 -9.12
C LEU A 25 -12.09 8.57 -8.94
N GLU A 26 -12.82 8.23 -9.99
CA GLU A 26 -13.47 6.92 -10.07
C GLU A 26 -12.46 5.81 -10.29
N TYR A 27 -12.61 4.71 -9.56
CA TYR A 27 -11.74 3.54 -9.68
C TYR A 27 -12.50 2.21 -9.59
N ASN A 28 -11.92 1.18 -10.18
CA ASN A 28 -12.32 -0.22 -9.99
C ASN A 28 -11.30 -0.90 -9.09
N LEU A 29 -11.74 -1.50 -7.99
CA LEU A 29 -10.86 -2.28 -7.12
C LEU A 29 -11.02 -3.78 -7.38
N THR A 30 -9.98 -4.39 -7.95
CA THR A 30 -9.82 -5.84 -8.03
C THR A 30 -9.09 -6.33 -6.78
N LEU A 31 -9.73 -7.24 -6.03
CA LEU A 31 -9.09 -7.84 -4.86
C LEU A 31 -7.89 -8.68 -5.28
N ALA A 32 -6.73 -8.32 -4.78
CA ALA A 32 -5.47 -8.97 -5.05
C ALA A 32 -4.63 -9.06 -3.77
N SER A 33 -4.01 -10.19 -3.55
CA SER A 33 -3.04 -10.42 -2.46
C SER A 33 -2.25 -11.69 -2.76
N ALA A 34 -1.13 -11.89 -2.06
CA ALA A 34 -0.55 -13.22 -1.92
C ALA A 34 -1.49 -14.10 -1.08
N THR A 35 -1.48 -15.40 -1.33
CA THR A 35 -2.11 -16.37 -0.44
C THR A 35 -1.37 -16.33 0.90
N MET A 36 -2.09 -16.02 1.96
CA MET A 36 -1.50 -15.92 3.29
C MET A 36 -1.68 -17.26 4.04
N GLY A 37 -0.77 -18.19 3.76
CA GLY A 37 -0.80 -19.54 4.34
C GLY A 37 -2.06 -20.32 3.98
N ASP A 38 -2.23 -21.48 4.59
CA ASP A 38 -3.37 -22.38 4.37
C ASP A 38 -4.71 -21.80 4.86
N GLN A 39 -4.64 -20.82 5.75
CA GLN A 39 -5.81 -20.19 6.37
C GLN A 39 -6.39 -19.03 5.54
N GLY A 40 -5.72 -18.55 4.51
CA GLY A 40 -6.13 -17.36 3.78
C GLY A 40 -6.09 -16.07 4.62
N HIS A 41 -6.72 -15.00 4.14
CA HIS A 41 -6.70 -13.71 4.81
C HIS A 41 -7.95 -13.46 5.67
N ILE A 42 -7.76 -12.93 6.87
CA ILE A 42 -8.84 -12.68 7.85
C ILE A 42 -9.96 -11.79 7.29
N SER A 43 -9.64 -10.78 6.47
CA SER A 43 -10.64 -9.89 5.85
C SER A 43 -11.59 -10.59 4.86
N ARG A 44 -11.29 -11.83 4.50
CA ARG A 44 -12.08 -12.67 3.61
C ARG A 44 -12.53 -13.96 4.30
N GLY A 45 -12.63 -13.94 5.64
CA GLY A 45 -12.98 -15.14 6.40
C GLY A 45 -12.01 -16.30 6.16
N HIS A 46 -10.73 -15.99 6.01
CA HIS A 46 -9.65 -16.93 5.67
C HIS A 46 -9.74 -17.56 4.26
N ALA A 47 -10.66 -17.08 3.40
CA ALA A 47 -10.70 -17.57 2.02
C ALA A 47 -9.47 -17.04 1.24
N PRO A 48 -8.72 -17.91 0.54
CA PRO A 48 -7.63 -17.50 -0.33
C PRO A 48 -8.16 -16.61 -1.48
N TYR A 49 -7.44 -15.54 -1.79
CA TYR A 49 -7.71 -14.68 -2.96
C TYR A 49 -6.41 -14.13 -3.58
N GLY A 50 -5.34 -14.92 -3.46
CA GLY A 50 -4.04 -14.57 -4.02
C GLY A 50 -4.08 -14.64 -5.54
N ILE A 51 -3.74 -13.52 -6.19
CA ILE A 51 -3.49 -13.45 -7.62
C ILE A 51 -2.10 -12.90 -7.93
N VAL A 52 -1.41 -12.32 -6.92
CA VAL A 52 -0.10 -11.70 -7.12
C VAL A 52 0.99 -12.70 -7.48
N ASP A 53 0.78 -13.98 -7.17
CA ASP A 53 1.68 -15.08 -7.48
C ASP A 53 1.45 -15.69 -8.88
N THR A 54 0.46 -15.18 -9.62
CA THR A 54 0.19 -15.64 -10.98
C THR A 54 1.13 -15.00 -12.00
N ALA A 55 1.51 -15.74 -13.03
CA ALA A 55 2.35 -15.22 -14.11
C ALA A 55 1.73 -13.97 -14.77
N ALA A 56 0.42 -13.94 -14.93
CA ALA A 56 -0.30 -12.79 -15.49
C ALA A 56 -0.13 -11.52 -14.65
N TYR A 57 -0.17 -11.64 -13.31
CA TYR A 57 0.05 -10.50 -12.42
C TYR A 57 1.52 -10.09 -12.42
N GLN A 58 2.45 -11.04 -12.40
CA GLN A 58 3.90 -10.79 -12.35
C GLN A 58 4.42 -10.06 -13.59
N VAL A 59 3.78 -10.23 -14.74
CA VAL A 59 4.07 -9.44 -15.95
C VAL A 59 3.76 -7.95 -15.71
N MET A 60 2.75 -7.62 -14.92
CA MET A 60 2.37 -6.24 -14.61
C MET A 60 3.13 -5.68 -13.40
N ASN A 61 3.37 -6.51 -12.39
CA ASN A 61 4.13 -6.15 -11.19
C ASN A 61 5.07 -7.31 -10.78
N PRO A 62 6.36 -7.22 -11.17
CA PRO A 62 7.32 -8.28 -10.90
C PRO A 62 7.62 -8.51 -9.42
N ASN A 63 7.27 -7.55 -8.55
CA ASN A 63 7.45 -7.70 -7.10
C ASN A 63 6.36 -8.57 -6.44
N SER A 64 5.31 -8.96 -7.17
CA SER A 64 4.18 -9.74 -6.61
C SER A 64 3.57 -9.09 -5.35
N THR A 65 3.47 -7.76 -5.35
CA THR A 65 2.94 -6.97 -4.22
C THR A 65 1.71 -6.16 -4.61
N VAL A 66 1.03 -5.62 -3.63
CA VAL A 66 -0.08 -4.67 -3.81
C VAL A 66 0.24 -3.36 -3.11
N PRO A 67 -0.26 -2.23 -3.63
CA PRO A 67 -1.12 -2.04 -4.79
C PRO A 67 -0.37 -2.00 -6.13
N MET A 68 -1.14 -2.17 -7.19
CA MET A 68 -0.76 -1.83 -8.55
C MET A 68 -1.94 -1.13 -9.20
N ILE A 69 -1.68 -0.19 -10.10
CA ILE A 69 -2.72 0.48 -10.89
C ILE A 69 -2.50 0.30 -12.40
N LYS A 70 -3.59 0.47 -13.13
CA LYS A 70 -3.58 0.68 -14.56
C LYS A 70 -4.45 1.88 -14.89
N ASP A 71 -3.86 2.85 -15.59
CA ASP A 71 -4.53 4.04 -16.08
C ASP A 71 -4.44 4.07 -17.61
N GLY A 72 -5.51 3.68 -18.26
CA GLY A 72 -5.47 3.41 -19.69
C GLY A 72 -4.46 2.30 -20.03
N SER A 73 -3.40 2.64 -20.76
CA SER A 73 -2.30 1.73 -21.08
C SER A 73 -1.13 1.80 -20.09
N TYR A 74 -1.12 2.77 -19.18
CA TYR A 74 -0.04 2.97 -18.21
C TYR A 74 -0.23 2.07 -16.99
N THR A 75 0.80 1.34 -16.62
CA THR A 75 0.82 0.46 -15.45
C THR A 75 1.87 0.94 -14.48
N LEU A 76 1.50 1.03 -13.19
CA LEU A 76 2.41 1.49 -12.14
C LEU A 76 2.19 0.70 -10.86
N TRP A 77 3.26 0.37 -10.18
CA TRP A 77 3.29 -0.24 -8.85
C TRP A 77 4.17 0.59 -7.91
N GLU A 78 4.26 0.27 -6.63
CA GLU A 78 4.75 1.07 -5.50
C GLU A 78 3.78 2.19 -5.09
N SER A 79 3.18 2.05 -3.92
CA SER A 79 2.09 2.93 -3.47
C SER A 79 2.46 4.42 -3.46
N ASN A 80 3.68 4.77 -3.06
CA ASN A 80 4.12 6.17 -3.06
C ASN A 80 4.34 6.70 -4.48
N ALA A 81 4.84 5.88 -5.40
CA ALA A 81 4.96 6.25 -6.80
C ALA A 81 3.57 6.45 -7.44
N ILE A 82 2.61 5.58 -7.09
CA ILE A 82 1.23 5.70 -7.55
C ILE A 82 0.62 7.01 -7.05
N VAL A 83 0.73 7.33 -5.76
CA VAL A 83 0.20 8.59 -5.20
C VAL A 83 0.86 9.80 -5.85
N ALA A 84 2.18 9.77 -6.06
CA ALA A 84 2.90 10.84 -6.76
C ALA A 84 2.39 11.03 -8.19
N TYR A 85 2.20 9.92 -8.93
CA TYR A 85 1.64 9.96 -10.27
C TYR A 85 0.24 10.56 -10.29
N LEU A 86 -0.68 10.05 -9.44
CA LEU A 86 -2.05 10.57 -9.37
C LEU A 86 -2.10 12.05 -8.99
N ALA A 87 -1.22 12.49 -8.08
CA ALA A 87 -1.12 13.89 -7.70
C ALA A 87 -0.65 14.77 -8.87
N MET A 88 0.32 14.31 -9.65
CA MET A 88 0.82 15.06 -10.80
C MET A 88 -0.17 15.10 -11.96
N GLU A 89 -0.81 13.96 -12.26
CA GLU A 89 -1.70 13.84 -13.42
C GLU A 89 -3.05 14.52 -13.16
N TYR A 90 -3.61 14.33 -11.96
CA TYR A 90 -4.97 14.75 -11.63
C TYR A 90 -5.05 15.83 -10.56
N GLY A 91 -3.99 16.03 -9.78
CA GLY A 91 -3.99 16.88 -8.59
C GLY A 91 -3.43 18.28 -8.79
N ALA A 92 -3.42 18.82 -10.02
CA ALA A 92 -2.86 20.13 -10.34
C ALA A 92 -3.42 21.29 -9.49
N LYS A 93 -4.68 21.18 -9.04
CA LYS A 93 -5.35 22.20 -8.21
C LYS A 93 -5.40 21.83 -6.72
N THR A 94 -4.98 20.65 -6.36
CA THR A 94 -5.10 20.09 -5.00
C THR A 94 -3.76 19.60 -4.47
N LEU A 95 -3.42 18.35 -4.69
CA LEU A 95 -2.25 17.71 -4.08
C LEU A 95 -0.91 18.18 -4.67
N TYR A 96 -0.86 18.48 -5.96
CA TYR A 96 0.38 18.90 -6.64
C TYR A 96 0.52 20.41 -6.72
N GLN A 97 -0.57 21.14 -6.97
CA GLN A 97 -0.65 22.60 -7.11
C GLN A 97 0.27 23.21 -8.21
N ASN A 98 0.75 22.40 -9.14
CA ASN A 98 1.76 22.77 -10.13
C ASN A 98 3.01 23.45 -9.54
N ASP A 99 3.36 23.10 -8.30
CA ASP A 99 4.50 23.66 -7.57
C ASP A 99 5.48 22.54 -7.18
N SER A 100 6.68 22.60 -7.76
CA SER A 100 7.74 21.62 -7.50
C SER A 100 8.21 21.61 -6.05
N ARG A 101 8.08 22.72 -5.33
CA ARG A 101 8.44 22.79 -3.90
C ARG A 101 7.41 22.07 -3.03
N VAL A 102 6.12 22.24 -3.35
CA VAL A 102 5.03 21.48 -2.70
C VAL A 102 5.23 19.99 -2.97
N PHE A 103 5.46 19.62 -4.21
CA PHE A 103 5.69 18.23 -4.60
C PHE A 103 6.93 17.62 -3.92
N SER A 104 8.06 18.31 -3.93
CA SER A 104 9.30 17.84 -3.28
C SER A 104 9.11 17.61 -1.79
N ARG A 105 8.33 18.47 -1.11
CA ARG A 105 8.01 18.29 0.30
C ARG A 105 7.13 17.06 0.54
N SER A 106 6.21 16.78 -0.35
CA SER A 106 5.39 15.55 -0.29
C SER A 106 6.27 14.30 -0.46
N ILE A 107 7.18 14.31 -1.43
CA ILE A 107 8.16 13.22 -1.62
C ILE A 107 9.05 13.04 -0.39
N GLN A 108 9.49 14.14 0.25
CA GLN A 108 10.27 14.08 1.50
C GLN A 108 9.52 13.29 2.59
N TRP A 109 8.22 13.57 2.78
CA TRP A 109 7.41 12.87 3.78
C TRP A 109 7.12 11.41 3.40
N MET A 110 6.92 11.13 2.11
CA MET A 110 6.77 9.76 1.62
C MET A 110 8.03 8.93 1.86
N ALA A 111 9.21 9.49 1.56
CA ALA A 111 10.49 8.84 1.79
C ALA A 111 10.73 8.62 3.29
N TRP A 112 10.49 9.66 4.11
CA TRP A 112 10.61 9.57 5.56
C TRP A 112 9.71 8.47 6.14
N THR A 113 8.46 8.39 5.69
CA THR A 113 7.50 7.38 6.14
C THR A 113 8.01 5.96 5.84
N ASN A 114 8.50 5.72 4.62
CA ASN A 114 9.01 4.41 4.25
C ASN A 114 10.26 4.01 5.05
N GLU A 115 11.16 4.95 5.27
CA GLU A 115 12.42 4.67 5.95
C GLU A 115 12.26 4.52 7.47
N HIS A 116 11.38 5.32 8.05
CA HIS A 116 11.33 5.45 9.51
C HIS A 116 10.07 4.86 10.13
N LEU A 117 8.88 5.24 9.64
CA LEU A 117 7.62 4.86 10.26
C LEU A 117 7.16 3.45 9.85
N GLU A 118 7.28 3.11 8.57
CA GLU A 118 6.73 1.86 8.04
C GLU A 118 7.37 0.60 8.64
N PRO A 119 8.70 0.49 8.86
CA PRO A 119 9.29 -0.71 9.44
C PRO A 119 8.77 -1.06 10.84
N PRO A 120 8.74 -0.15 11.83
CA PRO A 120 8.18 -0.49 13.13
C PRO A 120 6.67 -0.71 13.09
N LEU A 121 5.93 0.03 12.25
CA LEU A 121 4.50 -0.18 12.08
C LEU A 121 4.20 -1.55 11.46
N HIS A 122 4.96 -1.96 10.46
CA HIS A 122 4.86 -3.30 9.86
C HIS A 122 5.09 -4.38 10.92
N THR A 123 6.11 -4.24 11.77
CA THR A 123 6.36 -5.15 12.89
C THR A 123 5.12 -5.28 13.77
N LEU A 124 4.52 -4.16 14.21
CA LEU A 124 3.32 -4.20 15.04
C LEU A 124 2.14 -4.88 14.34
N VAL A 125 1.92 -4.61 13.06
CA VAL A 125 0.84 -5.24 12.30
C VAL A 125 1.06 -6.74 12.15
N MET A 126 2.27 -7.17 11.89
CA MET A 126 2.58 -8.60 11.79
C MET A 126 2.42 -9.30 13.13
N GLU A 127 3.05 -8.81 14.17
CA GLU A 127 3.09 -9.47 15.49
C GLU A 127 1.73 -9.45 16.22
N LEU A 128 0.94 -8.38 16.07
CA LEU A 128 -0.32 -8.24 16.82
C LEU A 128 -1.54 -8.74 16.05
N VAL A 129 -1.48 -8.74 14.70
CA VAL A 129 -2.68 -8.96 13.89
C VAL A 129 -2.55 -10.11 12.91
N ARG A 130 -1.43 -10.21 12.16
CA ARG A 130 -1.36 -11.08 10.99
C ARG A 130 -0.76 -12.44 11.23
N LEU A 131 0.29 -12.53 12.04
CA LEU A 131 0.94 -13.80 12.31
C LEU A 131 0.06 -14.70 13.16
N ALA A 132 0.06 -16.00 12.88
CA ALA A 132 -0.47 -16.99 13.81
C ALA A 132 0.29 -16.90 15.13
N GLU A 133 -0.40 -17.14 16.26
CA GLU A 133 0.16 -16.94 17.61
C GLU A 133 1.50 -17.65 17.80
N ALA A 134 1.63 -18.86 17.29
CA ALA A 134 2.86 -19.66 17.38
C ALA A 134 4.07 -19.09 16.62
N LEU A 135 3.84 -18.11 15.73
CA LEU A 135 4.87 -17.47 14.92
C LEU A 135 5.19 -16.04 15.38
N ARG A 136 4.53 -15.57 16.43
CA ARG A 136 4.71 -14.21 16.96
C ARG A 136 5.96 -14.11 17.82
N SER A 137 6.61 -12.96 17.78
CA SER A 137 7.74 -12.56 18.61
C SER A 137 7.31 -11.40 19.53
N PRO A 138 6.72 -11.66 20.70
CA PRO A 138 6.24 -10.61 21.60
C PRO A 138 7.31 -9.59 21.99
N GLU A 139 8.57 -10.02 22.05
CA GLU A 139 9.73 -9.17 22.33
C GLU A 139 10.00 -8.09 21.26
N ALA A 140 9.48 -8.26 20.04
CA ALA A 140 9.61 -7.28 18.97
C ALA A 140 8.62 -6.11 19.12
N VAL A 141 7.54 -6.27 19.89
CA VAL A 141 6.43 -5.32 19.99
C VAL A 141 6.84 -4.03 20.70
N GLU A 142 7.43 -4.12 21.90
CA GLU A 142 7.80 -2.91 22.67
C GLU A 142 8.89 -2.05 22.02
N PRO A 143 9.96 -2.61 21.44
CA PRO A 143 10.91 -1.80 20.67
C PRO A 143 10.25 -1.06 19.49
N ALA A 144 9.32 -1.72 18.79
CA ALA A 144 8.59 -1.09 17.67
C ALA A 144 7.69 0.05 18.16
N ARG A 145 6.95 -0.15 19.26
CA ARG A 145 6.12 0.89 19.89
C ARG A 145 6.95 2.10 20.33
N THR A 146 8.06 1.83 21.03
CA THR A 146 8.96 2.89 21.51
C THR A 146 9.52 3.70 20.33
N LYS A 147 9.89 3.02 19.24
CA LYS A 147 10.40 3.70 18.06
C LYS A 147 9.35 4.65 17.45
N ILE A 148 8.09 4.25 17.40
CA ILE A 148 7.00 5.10 16.89
C ILE A 148 6.71 6.25 17.85
N ALA A 149 6.71 6.00 19.17
CA ALA A 149 6.38 7.02 20.17
C ALA A 149 7.42 8.14 20.29
N ASN A 150 8.62 7.93 19.77
CA ASN A 150 9.71 8.90 19.81
C ASN A 150 9.76 9.83 18.58
N TRP A 151 8.78 9.74 17.67
CA TRP A 151 8.61 10.61 16.50
C TRP A 151 7.57 11.72 16.75
#